data_366b09a9ef840b4b45cecf8529b579ea
#
_entry.id   366b09a9ef840b4b45cecf8529b579ea
#
_cell.length_a   1.000
_cell.length_b   1.000
_cell.length_c   1.000
_cell.angle_alpha   90.00
_cell.angle_beta   90.00
_cell.angle_gamma   90.00
#
_symmetry.space_group_name_H-M   'P 1'
#
loop_
_entity.id
_entity.type
_entity.pdbx_description
1 polymer ?
#
loop_
_entity_poly.entity_id
_entity_poly.type
_entity_poly.pdbx_seq_one_letter_code
_entity_poly.pdbx_strand_id
1 'polypeptide(L)'
;MRRLMFSISMIALSAATAFAQAPATAAAKPAATKQSAAAKKQPNVEFEMMTWPEVKAALAAGKTTAIVYTGGTEQRGPQNVNGGHNLMAHETVKAIALKLGNAIFLPVLPYTPNNASKDLPGTIGLTPEILGAVLERISEQAIATGFKNVVIMGDHGGGQPATYADVAKKLEAKYAPEGKHVFFCDEVYAKAQGDFDKWLAANGYPVSSHAGIPDTSTMLYLGADKCWVRKELIATAEGDPVPPPGSRGQGRGTPDPNAPPRKNNGITGDARKSTAALGKQAFDIKVDYAVKQITGFLAGQPKATQP
;
A
#
# COMPACT_ATOMS: atom_id res chain seq x y z
N MET A 1 53.21 17.21 36.08
CA MET A 1 53.56 18.56 36.58
C MET A 1 52.62 19.58 36.01
N ARG A 2 52.16 20.50 36.89
CA ARG A 2 51.32 21.72 36.64
C ARG A 2 49.88 21.53 36.16
N ARG A 3 48.99 21.58 37.17
CA ARG A 3 47.58 21.97 37.08
C ARG A 3 47.51 23.48 36.83
N LEU A 4 46.63 23.90 35.95
CA LEU A 4 46.18 25.29 35.87
C LEU A 4 44.68 25.31 36.13
N MET A 5 44.30 25.88 37.27
CA MET A 5 42.94 26.28 37.63
C MET A 5 42.67 27.66 37.03
N PHE A 6 41.56 27.84 36.36
CA PHE A 6 41.02 29.17 36.08
C PHE A 6 39.65 29.31 36.78
N SER A 7 39.70 30.24 37.77
CA SER A 7 38.49 30.73 38.44
C SER A 7 37.85 31.82 37.57
N ILE A 8 36.56 31.73 37.36
CA ILE A 8 35.75 32.81 36.73
C ILE A 8 34.77 33.34 37.77
N SER A 9 34.98 34.59 38.16
CA SER A 9 34.10 35.35 39.07
C SER A 9 32.78 35.72 38.44
N MET A 10 31.67 35.45 39.14
CA MET A 10 30.36 35.98 38.84
C MET A 10 30.26 37.43 39.32
N ILE A 11 29.91 38.33 38.39
CA ILE A 11 29.42 39.69 38.72
C ILE A 11 27.90 39.66 38.51
N ALA A 12 27.16 39.87 39.59
CA ALA A 12 25.73 40.05 39.61
C ALA A 12 25.43 41.53 39.38
N LEU A 13 24.67 41.84 38.32
CA LEU A 13 24.15 43.21 38.05
C LEU A 13 22.63 43.15 38.22
N SER A 14 22.13 43.74 39.31
CA SER A 14 20.72 43.94 39.59
C SER A 14 20.22 45.24 38.93
N ALA A 15 19.30 45.07 37.96
CA ALA A 15 18.55 46.20 37.41
C ALA A 15 17.10 46.12 37.90
N ALA A 16 16.71 47.10 38.73
CA ALA A 16 15.31 47.31 39.14
C ALA A 16 14.56 48.04 38.04
N THR A 17 13.52 47.45 37.51
CA THR A 17 12.56 48.11 36.60
C THR A 17 11.23 48.34 37.31
N ALA A 18 10.86 49.62 37.41
CA ALA A 18 9.57 50.09 37.94
C ALA A 18 8.41 49.73 37.00
N PHE A 19 7.38 49.07 37.54
CA PHE A 19 6.13 48.82 36.82
C PHE A 19 5.22 50.06 36.92
N ALA A 20 4.94 50.66 35.75
CA ALA A 20 3.85 51.64 35.62
C ALA A 20 2.54 50.89 35.36
N GLN A 21 1.54 51.08 36.20
CA GLN A 21 0.18 50.57 36.06
C GLN A 21 -0.57 51.35 34.98
N ALA A 22 -1.04 50.69 33.92
CA ALA A 22 -1.97 51.23 32.94
C ALA A 22 -3.44 51.01 33.37
N PRO A 23 -4.39 51.88 33.01
CA PRO A 23 -5.77 51.82 33.48
C PRO A 23 -6.56 50.70 32.83
N ALA A 24 -7.46 50.07 33.60
CA ALA A 24 -8.35 48.99 33.20
C ALA A 24 -9.32 49.44 32.09
N THR A 25 -9.24 48.86 30.95
CA THR A 25 -10.25 48.94 29.90
C THR A 25 -11.32 47.86 30.10
N ALA A 26 -12.59 48.27 29.95
CA ALA A 26 -13.80 47.46 30.15
C ALA A 26 -13.79 46.18 29.35
N ALA A 27 -14.16 45.08 30.00
CA ALA A 27 -14.29 43.75 29.41
C ALA A 27 -15.39 43.69 28.33
N ALA A 28 -14.99 43.47 27.08
CA ALA A 28 -15.90 43.12 26.01
C ALA A 28 -16.38 41.67 26.19
N LYS A 29 -17.72 41.49 26.14
CA LYS A 29 -18.41 40.22 26.21
C LYS A 29 -17.87 39.28 25.10
N PRO A 30 -17.48 38.02 25.40
CA PRO A 30 -16.98 37.11 24.32
C PRO A 30 -18.11 36.79 23.37
N ALA A 31 -17.88 37.04 22.08
CA ALA A 31 -18.77 36.60 21.01
C ALA A 31 -18.78 35.07 21.00
N ALA A 32 -19.98 34.49 20.97
CA ALA A 32 -20.20 33.05 20.85
C ALA A 32 -19.56 32.56 19.56
N THR A 33 -18.44 31.86 19.70
CA THR A 33 -17.79 31.15 18.59
C THR A 33 -18.77 30.04 18.15
N LYS A 34 -19.33 30.19 16.94
CA LYS A 34 -20.06 29.09 16.29
C LYS A 34 -19.09 27.91 16.20
N GLN A 35 -19.35 26.85 17.00
CA GLN A 35 -18.67 25.57 16.84
C GLN A 35 -18.87 25.10 15.40
N SER A 36 -17.79 25.14 14.61
CA SER A 36 -17.73 24.45 13.33
C SER A 36 -18.11 23.01 13.57
N ALA A 37 -19.11 22.51 12.84
CA ALA A 37 -19.50 21.11 12.88
C ALA A 37 -18.25 20.28 12.63
N ALA A 38 -17.79 19.55 13.64
CA ALA A 38 -16.60 18.72 13.55
C ALA A 38 -16.83 17.71 12.40
N ALA A 39 -16.04 17.81 11.36
CA ALA A 39 -16.04 16.83 10.29
C ALA A 39 -15.93 15.45 10.95
N LYS A 40 -16.86 14.54 10.67
CA LYS A 40 -16.84 13.19 11.23
C LYS A 40 -15.49 12.58 10.89
N LYS A 41 -14.66 12.37 11.92
CA LYS A 41 -13.34 11.76 11.75
C LYS A 41 -13.56 10.38 11.11
N GLN A 42 -12.90 10.11 9.99
CA GLN A 42 -12.97 8.79 9.35
C GLN A 42 -12.59 7.71 10.37
N PRO A 43 -13.29 6.56 10.36
CA PRO A 43 -12.95 5.47 11.27
C PRO A 43 -11.51 5.01 11.00
N ASN A 44 -10.74 4.76 12.06
CA ASN A 44 -9.42 4.16 11.91
C ASN A 44 -9.60 2.69 11.49
N VAL A 45 -8.94 2.30 10.40
CA VAL A 45 -8.93 0.94 9.84
C VAL A 45 -7.52 0.40 9.69
N GLU A 46 -6.53 1.14 10.21
CA GLU A 46 -5.10 0.92 10.06
C GLU A 46 -4.54 0.36 11.38
N PHE A 47 -4.25 -0.95 11.41
CA PHE A 47 -3.85 -1.66 12.63
C PHE A 47 -2.64 -1.03 13.33
N GLU A 48 -1.61 -0.63 12.55
CA GLU A 48 -0.39 -0.03 13.09
C GLU A 48 -0.62 1.35 13.73
N MET A 49 -1.75 1.99 13.43
CA MET A 49 -2.16 3.27 14.01
C MET A 49 -3.19 3.10 15.15
N MET A 50 -3.43 1.85 15.60
CA MET A 50 -4.31 1.53 16.70
C MET A 50 -3.52 1.12 17.94
N THR A 51 -4.00 1.55 19.10
CA THR A 51 -3.59 0.98 20.37
C THR A 51 -4.30 -0.35 20.62
N TRP A 52 -3.78 -1.22 21.50
CA TRP A 52 -4.44 -2.50 21.79
C TRP A 52 -5.89 -2.37 22.33
N PRO A 53 -6.24 -1.34 23.13
CA PRO A 53 -7.64 -1.15 23.52
C PRO A 53 -8.56 -0.78 22.34
N GLU A 54 -8.05 0.00 21.37
CA GLU A 54 -8.79 0.34 20.15
C GLU A 54 -9.01 -0.87 19.27
N VAL A 55 -8.02 -1.75 19.11
CA VAL A 55 -8.19 -3.03 18.41
C VAL A 55 -9.24 -3.89 19.09
N LYS A 56 -9.18 -4.02 20.42
CA LYS A 56 -10.19 -4.76 21.20
C LYS A 56 -11.60 -4.20 21.02
N ALA A 57 -11.76 -2.88 21.07
CA ALA A 57 -13.04 -2.21 20.86
C ALA A 57 -13.54 -2.40 19.41
N ALA A 58 -12.66 -2.33 18.42
CA ALA A 58 -13.00 -2.53 17.01
C ALA A 58 -13.49 -3.97 16.74
N LEU A 59 -12.81 -4.97 17.29
CA LEU A 59 -13.24 -6.38 17.23
C LEU A 59 -14.62 -6.57 17.87
N ALA A 60 -14.84 -6.00 19.06
CA ALA A 60 -16.13 -6.04 19.73
C ALA A 60 -17.24 -5.33 18.95
N ALA A 61 -16.90 -4.28 18.18
CA ALA A 61 -17.81 -3.58 17.28
C ALA A 61 -18.03 -4.29 15.92
N GLY A 62 -17.54 -5.52 15.75
CA GLY A 62 -17.76 -6.32 14.53
C GLY A 62 -16.73 -6.15 13.43
N LYS A 63 -15.63 -5.42 13.66
CA LYS A 63 -14.52 -5.35 12.70
C LYS A 63 -13.65 -6.61 12.81
N THR A 64 -14.16 -7.72 12.30
CA THR A 64 -13.55 -9.05 12.49
C THR A 64 -12.78 -9.57 11.26
N THR A 65 -12.60 -8.76 10.24
CA THR A 65 -11.83 -9.09 9.04
C THR A 65 -10.47 -8.41 9.07
N ALA A 66 -9.38 -9.18 9.11
CA ALA A 66 -8.02 -8.68 8.91
C ALA A 66 -7.66 -8.75 7.43
N ILE A 67 -7.03 -7.70 6.90
CA ILE A 67 -6.50 -7.72 5.53
C ILE A 67 -4.97 -7.71 5.61
N VAL A 68 -4.34 -8.73 5.03
CA VAL A 68 -2.90 -8.85 4.84
C VAL A 68 -2.58 -8.50 3.39
N TYR A 69 -1.99 -7.34 3.17
CA TYR A 69 -1.65 -6.87 1.83
C TYR A 69 -0.13 -6.84 1.64
N THR A 70 0.35 -7.35 0.52
CA THR A 70 1.77 -7.30 0.18
C THR A 70 2.01 -6.34 -0.97
N GLY A 71 3.04 -5.54 -0.84
CA GLY A 71 3.54 -4.70 -1.91
C GLY A 71 4.67 -5.38 -2.68
N GLY A 72 5.83 -4.77 -2.65
CA GLY A 72 7.07 -5.20 -3.29
C GLY A 72 8.03 -4.03 -3.42
N THR A 73 9.29 -4.25 -3.10
CA THR A 73 10.35 -3.27 -3.29
C THR A 73 11.14 -3.66 -4.53
N GLU A 74 10.93 -2.94 -5.62
CA GLU A 74 11.59 -3.21 -6.89
C GLU A 74 11.86 -1.95 -7.70
N GLN A 75 12.85 -2.03 -8.59
CA GLN A 75 13.06 -1.00 -9.59
C GLN A 75 11.80 -0.85 -10.46
N ARG A 76 11.42 0.37 -10.79
CA ARG A 76 10.20 0.69 -11.55
C ARG A 76 10.45 1.78 -12.58
N GLY A 77 11.49 1.58 -13.40
CA GLY A 77 11.98 2.58 -14.35
C GLY A 77 12.58 3.81 -13.66
N PRO A 78 13.13 4.75 -14.41
CA PRO A 78 13.75 5.95 -13.86
C PRO A 78 12.74 6.94 -13.26
N GLN A 79 11.46 6.88 -13.67
CA GLN A 79 10.44 7.83 -13.26
C GLN A 79 9.78 7.50 -11.94
N ASN A 80 9.75 6.23 -11.50
CA ASN A 80 9.00 5.79 -10.33
C ASN A 80 9.93 5.38 -9.19
N VAL A 81 9.53 5.67 -7.93
CA VAL A 81 10.27 5.20 -6.76
C VAL A 81 10.16 3.69 -6.57
N ASN A 82 11.22 3.05 -6.03
CA ASN A 82 11.29 1.59 -5.86
C ASN A 82 10.21 1.02 -4.94
N GLY A 83 9.72 1.79 -3.98
CA GLY A 83 8.63 1.41 -3.07
C GLY A 83 7.22 1.58 -3.64
N GLY A 84 7.06 1.79 -4.95
CA GLY A 84 5.77 2.09 -5.58
C GLY A 84 4.66 1.13 -5.22
N HIS A 85 4.90 -0.19 -5.26
CA HIS A 85 3.92 -1.19 -4.86
C HIS A 85 3.52 -1.06 -3.39
N ASN A 86 4.47 -0.79 -2.48
CA ASN A 86 4.18 -0.63 -1.05
C ASN A 86 3.26 0.56 -0.81
N LEU A 87 3.56 1.68 -1.47
CA LEU A 87 2.82 2.93 -1.35
C LEU A 87 1.41 2.82 -1.93
N MET A 88 1.28 2.21 -3.12
CA MET A 88 -0.02 1.95 -3.74
C MET A 88 -0.84 0.95 -2.93
N ALA A 89 -0.22 -0.12 -2.42
CA ALA A 89 -0.86 -1.13 -1.59
C ALA A 89 -1.48 -0.51 -0.32
N HIS A 90 -0.76 0.37 0.36
CA HIS A 90 -1.23 1.05 1.56
C HIS A 90 -2.52 1.87 1.29
N GLU A 91 -2.52 2.71 0.27
CA GLU A 91 -3.69 3.52 -0.06
C GLU A 91 -4.86 2.66 -0.57
N THR A 92 -4.56 1.60 -1.34
CA THR A 92 -5.57 0.67 -1.87
C THR A 92 -6.24 -0.12 -0.75
N VAL A 93 -5.49 -0.72 0.16
CA VAL A 93 -6.05 -1.51 1.25
C VAL A 93 -6.84 -0.66 2.23
N LYS A 94 -6.39 0.59 2.46
CA LYS A 94 -7.13 1.55 3.28
C LYS A 94 -8.50 1.86 2.68
N ALA A 95 -8.57 2.11 1.37
CA ALA A 95 -9.84 2.36 0.68
C ALA A 95 -10.76 1.13 0.72
N ILE A 96 -10.21 -0.08 0.53
CA ILE A 96 -10.94 -1.34 0.64
C ILE A 96 -11.52 -1.52 2.05
N ALA A 97 -10.70 -1.38 3.09
CA ALA A 97 -11.13 -1.55 4.47
C ALA A 97 -12.21 -0.55 4.89
N LEU A 98 -12.11 0.70 4.44
CA LEU A 98 -13.13 1.73 4.66
C LEU A 98 -14.46 1.39 3.98
N LYS A 99 -14.43 0.91 2.72
CA LYS A 99 -15.64 0.51 1.98
C LYS A 99 -16.29 -0.75 2.56
N LEU A 100 -15.52 -1.72 3.02
CA LEU A 100 -16.04 -2.92 3.67
C LEU A 100 -16.70 -2.61 5.03
N GLY A 101 -16.18 -1.65 5.79
CA GLY A 101 -16.70 -1.22 7.08
C GLY A 101 -16.41 -2.16 8.25
N ASN A 102 -16.22 -3.45 8.00
CA ASN A 102 -15.94 -4.50 9.00
C ASN A 102 -14.49 -5.01 8.97
N ALA A 103 -13.61 -4.31 8.28
CA ALA A 103 -12.22 -4.71 8.09
C ALA A 103 -11.22 -3.75 8.76
N ILE A 104 -10.07 -4.31 9.13
CA ILE A 104 -8.86 -3.62 9.57
C ILE A 104 -7.73 -4.19 8.72
N PHE A 105 -6.88 -3.34 8.14
CA PHE A 105 -5.71 -3.81 7.44
C PHE A 105 -4.47 -3.81 8.33
N LEU A 106 -3.64 -4.85 8.17
CA LEU A 106 -2.35 -4.99 8.83
C LEU A 106 -1.27 -4.20 8.06
N PRO A 107 -0.11 -3.92 8.67
CA PRO A 107 1.00 -3.25 7.97
C PRO A 107 1.33 -3.94 6.64
N VAL A 108 1.52 -3.16 5.59
CA VAL A 108 1.86 -3.68 4.26
C VAL A 108 3.22 -4.38 4.30
N LEU A 109 3.28 -5.61 3.81
CA LEU A 109 4.54 -6.33 3.68
C LEU A 109 5.34 -5.78 2.48
N PRO A 110 6.52 -5.17 2.71
CA PRO A 110 7.23 -4.44 1.66
C PRO A 110 8.11 -5.32 0.76
N TYR A 111 8.28 -6.59 1.10
CA TYR A 111 9.16 -7.50 0.37
C TYR A 111 8.39 -8.75 -0.06
N THR A 112 8.53 -9.11 -1.34
CA THR A 112 7.86 -10.23 -1.99
C THR A 112 8.86 -10.96 -2.90
N PRO A 113 8.54 -12.14 -3.46
CA PRO A 113 9.45 -12.84 -4.36
C PRO A 113 9.88 -11.97 -5.54
N ASN A 114 11.16 -11.72 -5.60
CA ASN A 114 11.80 -10.96 -6.68
C ASN A 114 13.32 -11.13 -6.59
N ASN A 115 14.03 -10.83 -7.68
CA ASN A 115 15.48 -10.95 -7.76
C ASN A 115 16.15 -9.60 -7.99
N ALA A 116 17.14 -9.28 -7.17
CA ALA A 116 17.98 -8.10 -7.34
C ALA A 116 18.82 -8.17 -8.62
N SER A 117 19.09 -7.00 -9.20
CA SER A 117 20.01 -6.85 -10.34
C SER A 117 20.96 -5.68 -10.07
N LYS A 118 22.24 -5.90 -10.31
CA LYS A 118 23.25 -4.83 -10.24
C LYS A 118 23.14 -3.83 -11.40
N ASP A 119 22.56 -4.25 -12.52
CA ASP A 119 22.44 -3.41 -13.72
C ASP A 119 21.27 -2.41 -13.57
N LEU A 120 20.24 -2.79 -12.80
CA LEU A 120 19.09 -1.95 -12.43
C LEU A 120 18.87 -2.05 -10.91
N PRO A 121 19.72 -1.41 -10.10
CA PRO A 121 19.62 -1.49 -8.64
C PRO A 121 18.30 -0.87 -8.15
N GLY A 122 17.66 -1.49 -7.15
CA GLY A 122 16.41 -0.99 -6.58
C GLY A 122 15.45 -2.10 -6.17
N THR A 123 15.76 -3.37 -6.52
CA THR A 123 14.97 -4.53 -6.14
C THR A 123 15.59 -5.25 -4.96
N ILE A 124 14.76 -5.52 -3.93
CA ILE A 124 15.11 -6.38 -2.79
C ILE A 124 13.94 -7.34 -2.59
N GLY A 125 14.18 -8.63 -2.78
CA GLY A 125 13.14 -9.64 -2.76
C GLY A 125 13.34 -10.73 -1.71
N LEU A 126 12.33 -11.57 -1.57
CA LEU A 126 12.31 -12.80 -0.80
C LEU A 126 12.29 -14.01 -1.76
N THR A 127 12.28 -15.21 -1.20
CA THR A 127 11.83 -16.40 -1.92
C THR A 127 10.35 -16.67 -1.66
N PRO A 128 9.66 -17.46 -2.51
CA PRO A 128 8.26 -17.84 -2.26
C PRO A 128 8.07 -18.56 -0.92
N GLU A 129 9.03 -19.39 -0.51
CA GLU A 129 8.98 -20.16 0.75
C GLU A 129 9.02 -19.23 1.97
N ILE A 130 9.90 -18.22 1.95
CA ILE A 130 9.99 -17.24 3.03
C ILE A 130 8.70 -16.41 3.09
N LEU A 131 8.19 -15.94 1.96
CA LEU A 131 6.92 -15.23 1.93
C LEU A 131 5.79 -16.09 2.47
N GLY A 132 5.69 -17.34 2.05
CA GLY A 132 4.68 -18.30 2.54
C GLY A 132 4.72 -18.44 4.06
N ALA A 133 5.89 -18.68 4.63
CA ALA A 133 6.06 -18.79 6.08
C ALA A 133 5.67 -17.51 6.84
N VAL A 134 6.00 -16.34 6.30
CA VAL A 134 5.63 -15.04 6.88
C VAL A 134 4.11 -14.85 6.85
N LEU A 135 3.46 -15.11 5.70
CA LEU A 135 2.01 -14.97 5.54
C LEU A 135 1.24 -15.95 6.43
N GLU A 136 1.68 -17.21 6.54
CA GLU A 136 1.10 -18.19 7.46
C GLU A 136 1.16 -17.64 8.89
N ARG A 137 2.33 -17.22 9.33
CA ARG A 137 2.51 -16.74 10.70
C ARG A 137 1.69 -15.50 11.00
N ILE A 138 1.65 -14.51 10.11
CA ILE A 138 0.86 -13.29 10.28
C ILE A 138 -0.63 -13.64 10.35
N SER A 139 -1.12 -14.49 9.46
CA SER A 139 -2.52 -14.91 9.43
C SER A 139 -2.92 -15.65 10.72
N GLU A 140 -2.10 -16.56 11.22
CA GLU A 140 -2.32 -17.24 12.49
C GLU A 140 -2.35 -16.27 13.68
N GLN A 141 -1.46 -15.28 13.70
CA GLN A 141 -1.44 -14.26 14.75
C GLN A 141 -2.64 -13.32 14.67
N ALA A 142 -3.12 -12.97 13.47
CA ALA A 142 -4.35 -12.21 13.30
C ALA A 142 -5.55 -12.98 13.87
N ILE A 143 -5.66 -14.28 13.58
CA ILE A 143 -6.69 -15.16 14.15
C ILE A 143 -6.58 -15.23 15.68
N ALA A 144 -5.37 -15.39 16.22
CA ALA A 144 -5.13 -15.42 17.66
C ALA A 144 -5.45 -14.09 18.35
N THR A 145 -5.33 -12.96 17.64
CA THR A 145 -5.72 -11.63 18.12
C THR A 145 -7.25 -11.48 18.23
N GLY A 146 -8.04 -12.30 17.53
CA GLY A 146 -9.51 -12.30 17.60
C GLY A 146 -10.20 -12.02 16.26
N PHE A 147 -9.47 -11.86 15.16
CA PHE A 147 -10.07 -11.76 13.83
C PHE A 147 -10.69 -13.13 13.45
N LYS A 148 -11.89 -13.08 12.85
CA LYS A 148 -12.56 -14.27 12.34
C LYS A 148 -12.20 -14.57 10.89
N ASN A 149 -11.86 -13.54 10.14
CA ASN A 149 -11.52 -13.63 8.73
C ASN A 149 -10.16 -12.99 8.47
N VAL A 150 -9.35 -13.64 7.67
CA VAL A 150 -8.10 -13.09 7.14
C VAL A 150 -8.18 -13.12 5.62
N VAL A 151 -7.93 -11.99 4.99
CA VAL A 151 -7.89 -11.86 3.54
C VAL A 151 -6.48 -11.54 3.11
N ILE A 152 -5.84 -12.44 2.36
CA ILE A 152 -4.53 -12.26 1.78
C ILE A 152 -4.70 -11.67 0.39
N MET A 153 -3.92 -10.64 0.04
CA MET A 153 -3.89 -10.02 -1.28
C MET A 153 -2.52 -9.39 -1.56
N GLY A 154 -2.27 -9.02 -2.80
CA GLY A 154 -1.01 -8.39 -3.18
C GLY A 154 -1.11 -7.54 -4.43
N ASP A 155 -0.15 -6.64 -4.60
CA ASP A 155 -0.08 -5.66 -5.68
C ASP A 155 1.06 -5.94 -6.68
N HIS A 156 1.57 -7.18 -6.72
CA HIS A 156 2.72 -7.54 -7.55
C HIS A 156 2.52 -8.93 -8.20
N GLY A 157 2.91 -9.10 -9.47
CA GLY A 157 2.65 -10.29 -10.26
C GLY A 157 3.74 -11.36 -10.28
N GLY A 158 4.86 -11.15 -9.61
CA GLY A 158 6.08 -11.96 -9.75
C GLY A 158 6.05 -13.30 -8.99
N GLY A 159 5.01 -14.13 -9.17
CA GLY A 159 4.94 -15.46 -8.56
C GLY A 159 4.21 -15.52 -7.21
N GLN A 160 3.89 -14.38 -6.61
CA GLN A 160 3.16 -14.32 -5.34
C GLN A 160 1.77 -14.95 -5.36
N PRO A 161 0.95 -14.87 -6.45
CA PRO A 161 -0.40 -15.42 -6.43
C PRO A 161 -0.47 -16.89 -6.06
N ALA A 162 0.48 -17.70 -6.50
CA ALA A 162 0.56 -19.13 -6.12
C ALA A 162 0.81 -19.28 -4.61
N THR A 163 1.76 -18.52 -4.07
CA THR A 163 2.06 -18.53 -2.62
C THR A 163 0.84 -18.11 -1.79
N TYR A 164 0.11 -17.07 -2.22
CA TYR A 164 -1.11 -16.62 -1.51
C TYR A 164 -2.19 -17.71 -1.52
N ALA A 165 -2.43 -18.33 -2.68
CA ALA A 165 -3.42 -19.39 -2.83
C ALA A 165 -3.09 -20.60 -1.96
N ASP A 166 -1.82 -21.04 -1.93
CA ASP A 166 -1.37 -22.17 -1.13
C ASP A 166 -1.51 -21.90 0.37
N VAL A 167 -1.11 -20.72 0.83
CA VAL A 167 -1.24 -20.31 2.24
C VAL A 167 -2.71 -20.21 2.64
N ALA A 168 -3.54 -19.56 1.82
CA ALA A 168 -4.96 -19.42 2.10
C ALA A 168 -5.64 -20.80 2.17
N LYS A 169 -5.41 -21.67 1.20
CA LYS A 169 -5.94 -23.04 1.17
C LYS A 169 -5.54 -23.84 2.41
N LYS A 170 -4.26 -23.80 2.79
CA LYS A 170 -3.73 -24.51 3.95
C LYS A 170 -4.39 -24.04 5.24
N LEU A 171 -4.48 -22.72 5.43
CA LEU A 171 -5.03 -22.13 6.66
C LEU A 171 -6.55 -22.23 6.70
N GLU A 172 -7.25 -22.13 5.58
CA GLU A 172 -8.70 -22.37 5.50
C GLU A 172 -9.02 -23.81 5.95
N ALA A 173 -8.30 -24.81 5.45
CA ALA A 173 -8.49 -26.19 5.88
C ALA A 173 -8.28 -26.39 7.39
N LYS A 174 -7.35 -25.62 7.99
CA LYS A 174 -7.06 -25.69 9.42
C LYS A 174 -8.12 -25.00 10.29
N TYR A 175 -8.61 -23.83 9.87
CA TYR A 175 -9.37 -22.95 10.74
C TYR A 175 -10.88 -22.88 10.44
N ALA A 176 -11.33 -23.31 9.25
CA ALA A 176 -12.76 -23.35 8.91
C ALA A 176 -13.59 -24.18 9.88
N PRO A 177 -13.12 -25.34 10.40
CA PRO A 177 -13.85 -26.09 11.42
C PRO A 177 -14.09 -25.30 12.74
N GLU A 178 -13.28 -24.26 12.99
CA GLU A 178 -13.41 -23.38 14.15
C GLU A 178 -14.26 -22.12 13.85
N GLY A 179 -14.86 -22.03 12.66
CA GLY A 179 -15.60 -20.84 12.20
C GLY A 179 -14.70 -19.61 11.96
N LYS A 180 -13.46 -19.85 11.60
CA LYS A 180 -12.47 -18.83 11.20
C LYS A 180 -12.00 -19.12 9.80
N HIS A 181 -11.80 -18.11 8.98
CA HIS A 181 -11.60 -18.27 7.55
C HIS A 181 -10.38 -17.50 7.03
N VAL A 182 -9.71 -18.07 6.04
CA VAL A 182 -8.57 -17.44 5.36
C VAL A 182 -8.80 -17.50 3.85
N PHE A 183 -8.84 -16.33 3.22
CA PHE A 183 -9.15 -16.18 1.80
C PHE A 183 -8.00 -15.55 1.04
N PHE A 184 -7.89 -15.86 -0.22
CA PHE A 184 -7.06 -15.14 -1.19
C PHE A 184 -7.95 -14.29 -2.10
N CYS A 185 -7.78 -12.97 -2.04
CA CYS A 185 -8.44 -12.02 -2.94
C CYS A 185 -7.54 -11.78 -4.16
N ASP A 186 -7.79 -12.48 -5.26
CA ASP A 186 -7.00 -12.42 -6.49
C ASP A 186 -7.48 -11.37 -7.49
N GLU A 187 -8.77 -10.97 -7.42
CA GLU A 187 -9.34 -10.00 -8.35
C GLU A 187 -8.77 -8.60 -8.21
N VAL A 188 -8.21 -8.25 -7.04
CA VAL A 188 -7.59 -6.96 -6.77
C VAL A 188 -6.39 -6.66 -7.68
N TYR A 189 -5.71 -7.70 -8.16
CA TYR A 189 -4.54 -7.53 -9.02
C TYR A 189 -4.76 -8.08 -10.42
N ALA A 190 -4.83 -9.41 -10.60
CA ALA A 190 -4.79 -10.03 -11.93
C ALA A 190 -5.99 -9.61 -12.80
N LYS A 191 -7.20 -9.67 -12.24
CA LYS A 191 -8.42 -9.28 -12.96
C LYS A 191 -8.50 -7.77 -13.18
N ALA A 192 -8.24 -6.97 -12.14
CA ALA A 192 -8.29 -5.52 -12.22
C ALA A 192 -7.29 -4.98 -13.25
N GLN A 193 -6.04 -5.48 -13.21
CA GLN A 193 -5.01 -5.12 -14.18
C GLN A 193 -5.41 -5.53 -15.59
N GLY A 194 -5.86 -6.78 -15.78
CA GLY A 194 -6.22 -7.29 -17.11
C GLY A 194 -7.40 -6.55 -17.75
N ASP A 195 -8.41 -6.15 -16.96
CA ASP A 195 -9.55 -5.41 -17.47
C ASP A 195 -9.18 -3.94 -17.75
N PHE A 196 -8.30 -3.34 -16.95
CA PHE A 196 -7.79 -2.01 -17.22
C PHE A 196 -6.88 -1.98 -18.47
N ASP A 197 -6.03 -2.99 -18.66
CA ASP A 197 -5.18 -3.11 -19.86
C ASP A 197 -6.02 -3.25 -21.14
N LYS A 198 -7.11 -4.03 -21.10
CA LYS A 198 -8.07 -4.13 -22.22
C LYS A 198 -8.73 -2.78 -22.52
N TRP A 199 -9.13 -2.07 -21.47
CA TRP A 199 -9.70 -0.73 -21.62
C TRP A 199 -8.70 0.24 -22.25
N LEU A 200 -7.45 0.26 -21.77
CA LEU A 200 -6.39 1.08 -22.34
C LEU A 200 -6.20 0.80 -23.83
N ALA A 201 -6.09 -0.49 -24.21
CA ALA A 201 -5.93 -0.90 -25.60
C ALA A 201 -7.12 -0.45 -26.49
N ALA A 202 -8.35 -0.63 -26.02
CA ALA A 202 -9.56 -0.20 -26.71
C ALA A 202 -9.65 1.34 -26.89
N ASN A 203 -8.95 2.11 -26.06
CA ASN A 203 -8.89 3.57 -26.12
C ASN A 203 -7.59 4.11 -26.78
N GLY A 204 -6.86 3.26 -27.50
CA GLY A 204 -5.69 3.68 -28.27
C GLY A 204 -4.45 4.05 -27.45
N TYR A 205 -4.35 3.55 -26.23
CA TYR A 205 -3.14 3.66 -25.43
C TYR A 205 -2.14 2.57 -25.80
N PRO A 206 -0.82 2.86 -25.74
CA PRO A 206 0.20 1.86 -26.01
C PRO A 206 0.18 0.74 -24.96
N VAL A 207 0.50 -0.47 -25.38
CA VAL A 207 0.65 -1.62 -24.49
C VAL A 207 1.84 -1.38 -23.56
N SER A 208 1.62 -1.57 -22.29
CA SER A 208 2.66 -1.43 -21.26
C SER A 208 2.37 -2.36 -20.07
N SER A 209 3.40 -2.63 -19.28
CA SER A 209 3.25 -3.43 -18.07
C SER A 209 4.10 -2.86 -16.93
N HIS A 210 5.22 -3.49 -16.59
CA HIS A 210 6.10 -3.04 -15.50
C HIS A 210 6.57 -1.59 -15.69
N ALA A 211 6.35 -0.76 -14.69
CA ALA A 211 6.60 0.70 -14.74
C ALA A 211 5.88 1.44 -15.88
N GLY A 212 4.88 0.80 -16.50
CA GLY A 212 4.10 1.33 -17.60
C GLY A 212 2.98 2.29 -17.18
N ILE A 213 1.98 2.45 -18.08
CA ILE A 213 0.86 3.38 -17.84
C ILE A 213 0.09 3.03 -16.55
N PRO A 214 -0.29 1.77 -16.26
CA PRO A 214 -1.06 1.46 -15.06
C PRO A 214 -0.31 1.83 -13.78
N ASP A 215 0.96 1.44 -13.68
CA ASP A 215 1.80 1.70 -12.53
C ASP A 215 2.06 3.20 -12.31
N THR A 216 2.59 3.85 -13.35
CA THR A 216 2.97 5.27 -13.28
C THR A 216 1.73 6.14 -13.04
N SER A 217 0.60 5.84 -13.69
CA SER A 217 -0.64 6.58 -13.51
C SER A 217 -1.21 6.45 -12.09
N THR A 218 -1.23 5.22 -11.55
CA THR A 218 -1.71 5.00 -10.17
C THR A 218 -0.82 5.72 -9.17
N MET A 219 0.49 5.72 -9.36
CA MET A 219 1.42 6.47 -8.53
C MET A 219 1.27 7.98 -8.66
N LEU A 220 0.95 8.49 -9.86
CA LEU A 220 0.62 9.91 -10.06
C LEU A 220 -0.66 10.30 -9.31
N TYR A 221 -1.68 9.46 -9.33
CA TYR A 221 -2.95 9.71 -8.65
C TYR A 221 -2.79 9.69 -7.13
N LEU A 222 -2.25 8.61 -6.58
CA LEU A 222 -2.14 8.41 -5.14
C LEU A 222 -1.02 9.24 -4.50
N GLY A 223 0.06 9.44 -5.25
CA GLY A 223 1.23 10.19 -4.79
C GLY A 223 1.07 11.70 -4.89
N ALA A 224 0.21 12.18 -5.81
CA ALA A 224 -0.04 13.60 -6.06
C ALA A 224 1.23 14.47 -5.99
N ASP A 225 1.46 15.12 -4.85
CA ASP A 225 2.62 15.97 -4.54
C ASP A 225 3.69 15.29 -3.66
N LYS A 226 3.51 14.00 -3.31
CA LYS A 226 4.45 13.23 -2.47
C LYS A 226 5.73 12.80 -3.22
N CYS A 227 5.94 13.25 -4.44
CA CYS A 227 7.12 12.94 -5.26
C CYS A 227 7.37 11.43 -5.49
N TRP A 228 6.32 10.62 -5.58
CA TRP A 228 6.46 9.19 -5.92
C TRP A 228 6.86 8.98 -7.39
N VAL A 229 6.56 9.96 -8.24
CA VAL A 229 6.91 9.97 -9.66
C VAL A 229 7.76 11.20 -9.98
N ARG A 230 8.86 11.00 -10.71
CA ARG A 230 9.69 12.05 -11.31
C ARG A 230 9.00 12.50 -12.57
N LYS A 231 8.12 13.50 -12.46
CA LYS A 231 7.20 13.92 -13.53
C LYS A 231 7.95 14.39 -14.79
N GLU A 232 9.12 14.99 -14.60
CA GLU A 232 10.02 15.43 -15.66
C GLU A 232 10.56 14.29 -16.52
N LEU A 233 10.57 13.06 -16.01
CA LEU A 233 11.03 11.88 -16.73
C LEU A 233 9.93 11.15 -17.51
N ILE A 234 8.66 11.53 -17.33
CA ILE A 234 7.53 10.85 -18.02
C ILE A 234 7.64 11.00 -19.54
N ALA A 235 8.02 12.16 -20.04
CA ALA A 235 8.14 12.42 -21.49
C ALA A 235 9.09 11.46 -22.21
N THR A 236 10.03 10.84 -21.50
CA THR A 236 11.02 9.88 -22.01
C THR A 236 10.79 8.46 -21.48
N ALA A 237 9.69 8.21 -20.76
CA ALA A 237 9.42 6.94 -20.08
C ALA A 237 8.89 5.88 -21.07
N GLU A 238 9.71 5.49 -22.01
CA GLU A 238 9.50 4.38 -22.94
C GLU A 238 10.58 3.33 -22.71
N GLY A 239 10.17 2.06 -22.61
CA GLY A 239 11.06 0.94 -22.28
C GLY A 239 11.12 -0.14 -23.34
N ASP A 240 11.46 -1.35 -22.90
CA ASP A 240 11.50 -2.53 -23.75
C ASP A 240 10.09 -2.96 -24.18
N PRO A 241 9.94 -3.61 -25.34
CA PRO A 241 8.65 -4.13 -25.80
C PRO A 241 8.04 -5.09 -24.78
N VAL A 242 6.71 -5.06 -24.64
CA VAL A 242 5.98 -6.02 -23.79
C VAL A 242 6.12 -7.41 -24.41
N PRO A 243 6.60 -8.42 -23.67
CA PRO A 243 6.67 -9.79 -24.15
C PRO A 243 5.27 -10.34 -24.49
N PRO A 244 5.17 -11.23 -25.50
CA PRO A 244 3.91 -11.89 -25.82
C PRO A 244 3.27 -12.58 -24.60
N PRO A 245 1.93 -12.69 -24.54
CA PRO A 245 1.25 -13.42 -23.47
C PRO A 245 1.79 -14.86 -23.35
N GLY A 246 2.04 -15.31 -22.11
CA GLY A 246 2.58 -16.66 -21.82
C GLY A 246 4.10 -16.77 -21.86
N SER A 247 4.83 -15.78 -22.33
CA SER A 247 6.32 -15.81 -22.34
C SER A 247 6.95 -15.35 -21.01
N ARG A 248 6.16 -14.88 -20.06
CA ARG A 248 6.66 -14.50 -18.72
C ARG A 248 7.11 -15.76 -17.96
N GLY A 249 8.37 -15.77 -17.53
CA GLY A 249 8.97 -16.90 -16.81
C GLY A 249 9.70 -17.93 -17.68
N GLN A 250 9.51 -17.91 -18.99
CA GLN A 250 10.47 -18.57 -19.89
C GLN A 250 11.72 -17.69 -19.91
N GLY A 251 12.85 -18.25 -19.50
CA GLY A 251 14.14 -17.55 -19.51
C GLY A 251 14.34 -16.79 -20.84
N ARG A 252 15.18 -15.78 -20.83
CA ARG A 252 15.44 -14.97 -22.05
C ARG A 252 15.65 -15.90 -23.24
N GLY A 253 14.60 -16.07 -24.06
CA GLY A 253 14.69 -16.82 -25.31
C GLY A 253 15.82 -16.27 -26.19
N THR A 254 16.24 -17.00 -27.21
CA THR A 254 17.24 -16.53 -28.19
C THR A 254 16.79 -15.16 -28.69
N PRO A 255 17.63 -14.12 -28.56
CA PRO A 255 17.27 -12.79 -29.03
C PRO A 255 16.90 -12.84 -30.53
N ASP A 256 15.74 -12.26 -30.87
CA ASP A 256 15.44 -12.04 -32.31
C ASP A 256 16.47 -11.06 -32.85
N PRO A 257 17.25 -11.47 -33.85
CA PRO A 257 18.29 -10.63 -34.44
C PRO A 257 17.73 -9.37 -35.12
N ASN A 258 16.43 -9.34 -35.43
CA ASN A 258 15.74 -8.20 -36.03
C ASN A 258 15.00 -7.34 -34.98
N ALA A 259 15.01 -7.72 -33.70
CA ALA A 259 14.39 -6.91 -32.66
C ALA A 259 15.16 -5.60 -32.45
N PRO A 260 14.46 -4.49 -32.19
CA PRO A 260 15.13 -3.23 -31.86
C PRO A 260 16.02 -3.38 -30.63
N PRO A 261 17.13 -2.62 -30.53
CA PRO A 261 18.00 -2.64 -29.38
C PRO A 261 17.20 -2.43 -28.06
N ARG A 262 17.48 -3.24 -27.04
CA ARG A 262 16.84 -3.09 -25.74
C ARG A 262 17.29 -1.81 -25.06
N LYS A 263 16.34 -1.10 -24.48
CA LYS A 263 16.61 0.11 -23.68
C LYS A 263 17.17 -0.24 -22.30
N ASN A 264 16.78 -1.40 -21.74
CA ASN A 264 17.21 -1.90 -20.43
C ASN A 264 17.10 -0.84 -19.32
N ASN A 265 16.07 -0.01 -19.37
CA ASN A 265 15.86 1.09 -18.42
C ASN A 265 14.83 0.77 -17.32
N GLY A 266 14.43 -0.49 -17.21
CA GLY A 266 13.50 -0.95 -16.18
C GLY A 266 12.03 -0.65 -16.48
N ILE A 267 11.69 -0.21 -17.69
CA ILE A 267 10.31 -0.04 -18.15
C ILE A 267 10.00 -1.14 -19.17
N THR A 268 8.78 -1.67 -19.12
CA THR A 268 8.24 -2.58 -20.13
C THR A 268 7.04 -1.93 -20.81
N GLY A 269 7.17 -1.59 -22.08
CA GLY A 269 6.20 -0.84 -22.87
C GLY A 269 6.41 0.67 -22.78
N ASP A 270 5.34 1.44 -22.84
CA ASP A 270 5.37 2.91 -22.94
C ASP A 270 4.53 3.56 -21.84
N ALA A 271 5.16 4.33 -20.97
CA ALA A 271 4.53 5.05 -19.88
C ALA A 271 4.31 6.56 -20.16
N ARG A 272 4.68 7.06 -21.34
CA ARG A 272 4.66 8.50 -21.67
C ARG A 272 3.26 9.11 -21.61
N LYS A 273 2.22 8.31 -21.81
CA LYS A 273 0.81 8.75 -21.71
C LYS A 273 0.20 8.58 -20.32
N SER A 274 1.00 8.35 -19.31
CA SER A 274 0.51 8.20 -17.92
C SER A 274 -0.07 9.50 -17.38
N THR A 275 -1.23 9.41 -16.72
CA THR A 275 -1.91 10.54 -16.09
C THR A 275 -2.54 10.15 -14.75
N ALA A 276 -2.74 11.12 -13.85
CA ALA A 276 -3.45 10.89 -12.60
C ALA A 276 -4.91 10.44 -12.81
N ALA A 277 -5.55 10.89 -13.91
CA ALA A 277 -6.91 10.47 -14.26
C ALA A 277 -6.99 8.98 -14.57
N LEU A 278 -6.05 8.46 -15.38
CA LEU A 278 -5.92 7.02 -15.62
C LEU A 278 -5.60 6.25 -14.34
N GLY A 279 -4.76 6.83 -13.48
CA GLY A 279 -4.46 6.24 -12.18
C GLY A 279 -5.66 6.12 -11.26
N LYS A 280 -6.53 7.14 -11.25
CA LYS A 280 -7.79 7.07 -10.51
C LYS A 280 -8.67 5.94 -11.01
N GLN A 281 -8.80 5.77 -12.33
CA GLN A 281 -9.60 4.71 -12.92
C GLN A 281 -9.05 3.32 -12.56
N ALA A 282 -7.73 3.11 -12.67
CA ALA A 282 -7.08 1.87 -12.27
C ALA A 282 -7.30 1.55 -10.78
N PHE A 283 -7.16 2.57 -9.92
CA PHE A 283 -7.40 2.45 -8.49
C PHE A 283 -8.85 2.08 -8.16
N ASP A 284 -9.81 2.77 -8.76
CA ASP A 284 -11.24 2.51 -8.53
C ASP A 284 -11.61 1.07 -8.91
N ILE A 285 -11.13 0.56 -10.06
CA ILE A 285 -11.32 -0.83 -10.49
C ILE A 285 -10.76 -1.82 -9.47
N LYS A 286 -9.54 -1.61 -8.98
CA LYS A 286 -8.92 -2.46 -7.96
C LYS A 286 -9.75 -2.51 -6.68
N VAL A 287 -10.14 -1.35 -6.18
CA VAL A 287 -10.92 -1.25 -4.94
C VAL A 287 -12.28 -1.91 -5.09
N ASP A 288 -12.99 -1.67 -6.21
CA ASP A 288 -14.33 -2.21 -6.44
C ASP A 288 -14.31 -3.74 -6.58
N TYR A 289 -13.33 -4.29 -7.30
CA TYR A 289 -13.19 -5.73 -7.46
C TYR A 289 -12.86 -6.41 -6.12
N ALA A 290 -11.90 -5.87 -5.36
CA ALA A 290 -11.57 -6.42 -4.06
C ALA A 290 -12.77 -6.38 -3.09
N VAL A 291 -13.48 -5.26 -3.01
CA VAL A 291 -14.66 -5.13 -2.14
C VAL A 291 -15.73 -6.13 -2.54
N LYS A 292 -16.02 -6.27 -3.85
CA LYS A 292 -17.01 -7.22 -4.34
C LYS A 292 -16.62 -8.66 -4.00
N GLN A 293 -15.38 -9.05 -4.26
CA GLN A 293 -14.90 -10.41 -4.02
C GLN A 293 -14.90 -10.73 -2.52
N ILE A 294 -14.36 -9.85 -1.69
CA ILE A 294 -14.34 -10.05 -0.22
C ILE A 294 -15.76 -10.12 0.34
N THR A 295 -16.66 -9.25 -0.12
CA THR A 295 -18.08 -9.32 0.30
C THR A 295 -18.70 -10.66 -0.06
N GLY A 296 -18.37 -11.22 -1.24
CA GLY A 296 -18.78 -12.57 -1.64
C GLY A 296 -18.26 -13.67 -0.72
N PHE A 297 -16.98 -13.62 -0.34
CA PHE A 297 -16.41 -14.56 0.63
C PHE A 297 -17.14 -14.52 1.97
N LEU A 298 -17.38 -13.31 2.50
CA LEU A 298 -18.02 -13.14 3.80
C LEU A 298 -19.50 -13.54 3.79
N ALA A 299 -20.20 -13.38 2.67
CA ALA A 299 -21.61 -13.76 2.52
C ALA A 299 -21.80 -15.29 2.42
N GLY A 300 -20.81 -16.01 1.88
CA GLY A 300 -20.83 -17.48 1.74
C GLY A 300 -20.58 -18.23 3.04
N GLN A 301 -20.23 -17.56 4.13
CA GLN A 301 -19.97 -18.20 5.40
C GLN A 301 -21.27 -18.64 6.10
N PRO A 302 -21.28 -19.77 6.82
CA PRO A 302 -22.38 -20.12 7.70
C PRO A 302 -22.60 -18.97 8.71
N LYS A 303 -23.85 -18.48 8.81
CA LYS A 303 -24.18 -17.50 9.84
C LYS A 303 -23.90 -18.15 11.20
N ALA A 304 -23.03 -17.50 12.00
CA ALA A 304 -22.79 -17.95 13.36
C ALA A 304 -24.14 -18.04 14.09
N THR A 305 -24.52 -19.24 14.51
CA THR A 305 -25.62 -19.39 15.47
C THR A 305 -25.23 -18.61 16.71
N GLN A 306 -25.94 -17.54 16.99
CA GLN A 306 -25.76 -16.83 18.26
C GLN A 306 -26.08 -17.80 19.39
N PRO A 307 -25.25 -17.84 20.46
CA PRO A 307 -25.52 -18.65 21.65
C PRO A 307 -26.75 -18.18 22.38
#